data_c920eb19e17a01679e4c1fb27cef6691
#
_entry.id   c920eb19e17a01679e4c1fb27cef6691
#
_cell.length_a   1.000
_cell.length_b   1.000
_cell.length_c   1.000
_cell.angle_alpha   90.00
_cell.angle_beta   90.00
_cell.angle_gamma   90.00
#
_symmetry.space_group_name_H-M   'P 1'
#
loop_
_entity.id
_entity.type
_entity.pdbx_description
1 polymer ?
#
loop_
_entity_poly.entity_id
_entity_poly.type
_entity_poly.pdbx_seq_one_letter_code
_entity_poly.pdbx_strand_id
1 'polypeptide(L)'
;PIEGEELEYCVNDVLGLVEAIQALMERDGDTLQTIPLTSTGYVRRNAKRAMREGIHHNFVYSILPDFETYKALREAFRGGNTHANRYYAGDIVENVHSADRSSSYPAVMCNCEFPMTEFVPILPKDLNKDYIARCITIRHKALLLRIGIKDLKLRDSFWGCPYLSKDKCRNIHKAIDTEDNGRILEAEYLETTVTDIDLKIIMEEYTGQIIFLQGWYSSYKKLPEPLINEVVKYYKDKTELKGVKGQEIFYDKAKALLNSLYGMMAQDPVKHSLIFRQFGDWDEDDTPDEELLGKSNKRAFLAYQWGVWVTAHSRDA
;
A
#
# COMPACT_ATOMS: atom_id res chain seq x y z
N PRO A 1 -46.57 -3.31 -1.02
CA PRO A 1 -46.06 -4.54 -0.44
C PRO A 1 -45.32 -5.32 -1.52
N ILE A 2 -44.20 -5.93 -1.17
CA ILE A 2 -43.47 -6.83 -2.05
C ILE A 2 -44.23 -8.17 -2.01
N GLU A 3 -44.63 -8.71 -3.17
CA GLU A 3 -45.44 -9.93 -3.26
C GLU A 3 -44.95 -10.80 -4.43
N GLY A 4 -45.30 -12.09 -4.42
CA GLY A 4 -45.00 -13.02 -5.49
C GLY A 4 -43.49 -13.24 -5.72
N GLU A 5 -43.07 -13.17 -6.98
CA GLU A 5 -41.68 -13.43 -7.42
C GLU A 5 -40.66 -12.50 -6.76
N GLU A 6 -41.02 -11.25 -6.48
CA GLU A 6 -40.15 -10.30 -5.80
C GLU A 6 -39.88 -10.68 -4.35
N LEU A 7 -40.92 -11.21 -3.66
CA LEU A 7 -40.76 -11.71 -2.29
C LEU A 7 -39.91 -12.98 -2.27
N GLU A 8 -40.13 -13.89 -3.20
CA GLU A 8 -39.34 -15.11 -3.34
C GLU A 8 -37.86 -14.78 -3.63
N TYR A 9 -37.60 -13.84 -4.50
CA TYR A 9 -36.25 -13.35 -4.77
C TYR A 9 -35.59 -12.81 -3.50
N CYS A 10 -36.24 -11.91 -2.77
CA CYS A 10 -35.72 -11.35 -1.52
C CYS A 10 -35.45 -12.43 -0.45
N VAL A 11 -36.33 -13.45 -0.35
CA VAL A 11 -36.17 -14.59 0.57
C VAL A 11 -34.95 -15.41 0.18
N ASN A 12 -34.76 -15.71 -1.11
CA ASN A 12 -33.65 -16.48 -1.62
C ASN A 12 -32.33 -15.76 -1.41
N ASP A 13 -32.26 -14.44 -1.59
CA ASP A 13 -31.08 -13.62 -1.31
C ASP A 13 -30.67 -13.70 0.17
N VAL A 14 -31.63 -13.61 1.09
CA VAL A 14 -31.38 -13.76 2.52
C VAL A 14 -30.93 -15.17 2.89
N LEU A 15 -31.60 -16.18 2.37
CA LEU A 15 -31.26 -17.61 2.63
C LEU A 15 -29.87 -17.93 2.10
N GLY A 16 -29.54 -17.52 0.86
CA GLY A 16 -28.21 -17.71 0.29
C GLY A 16 -27.10 -17.04 1.12
N LEU A 17 -27.36 -15.84 1.64
CA LEU A 17 -26.41 -15.17 2.55
C LEU A 17 -26.25 -15.94 3.86
N VAL A 18 -27.33 -16.43 4.47
CA VAL A 18 -27.29 -17.22 5.71
C VAL A 18 -26.50 -18.50 5.50
N GLU A 19 -26.76 -19.24 4.42
CA GLU A 19 -26.04 -20.47 4.08
C GLU A 19 -24.53 -20.20 3.87
N ALA A 20 -24.19 -19.13 3.15
CA ALA A 20 -22.80 -18.74 2.94
C ALA A 20 -22.09 -18.40 4.26
N ILE A 21 -22.75 -17.66 5.16
CA ILE A 21 -22.21 -17.31 6.49
C ILE A 21 -22.04 -18.59 7.33
N GLN A 22 -23.02 -19.49 7.35
CA GLN A 22 -22.93 -20.75 8.09
C GLN A 22 -21.76 -21.61 7.60
N ALA A 23 -21.61 -21.78 6.28
CA ALA A 23 -20.50 -22.52 5.70
C ALA A 23 -19.13 -21.91 6.06
N LEU A 24 -19.03 -20.56 6.09
CA LEU A 24 -17.82 -19.88 6.52
C LEU A 24 -17.53 -20.06 8.02
N MET A 25 -18.56 -20.04 8.86
CA MET A 25 -18.44 -20.27 10.30
C MET A 25 -17.97 -21.69 10.60
N GLU A 26 -18.58 -22.70 9.97
CA GLU A 26 -18.20 -24.10 10.12
C GLU A 26 -16.74 -24.34 9.70
N ARG A 27 -16.34 -23.81 8.54
CA ARG A 27 -14.97 -23.95 8.04
C ARG A 27 -13.93 -23.35 8.99
N ASP A 28 -14.20 -22.16 9.54
CA ASP A 28 -13.23 -21.39 10.31
C ASP A 28 -13.35 -21.66 11.84
N GLY A 29 -14.33 -22.45 12.27
CA GLY A 29 -14.62 -22.73 13.67
C GLY A 29 -15.17 -21.50 14.42
N ASP A 30 -15.86 -20.61 13.71
CA ASP A 30 -16.44 -19.40 14.27
C ASP A 30 -17.86 -19.62 14.83
N THR A 31 -18.26 -18.71 15.71
CA THR A 31 -19.63 -18.57 16.21
C THR A 31 -20.16 -17.20 15.81
N LEU A 32 -21.45 -16.93 16.00
CA LEU A 32 -22.04 -15.59 15.77
C LEU A 32 -21.35 -14.48 16.59
N GLN A 33 -20.68 -14.82 17.70
CA GLN A 33 -19.95 -13.87 18.54
C GLN A 33 -18.50 -13.64 18.07
N THR A 34 -17.92 -14.58 17.36
CA THR A 34 -16.50 -14.55 16.96
C THR A 34 -16.29 -14.28 15.47
N ILE A 35 -17.33 -14.43 14.67
CA ILE A 35 -17.24 -14.19 13.22
C ILE A 35 -16.92 -12.72 12.92
N PRO A 36 -15.87 -12.43 12.14
CA PRO A 36 -15.60 -11.07 11.70
C PRO A 36 -16.65 -10.58 10.71
N LEU A 37 -17.12 -9.36 10.88
CA LEU A 37 -18.15 -8.76 10.02
C LEU A 37 -17.68 -8.41 8.60
N THR A 38 -16.37 -8.45 8.33
CA THR A 38 -15.79 -8.05 7.04
C THR A 38 -14.59 -8.94 6.68
N SER A 39 -14.28 -9.05 5.39
CA SER A 39 -13.07 -9.76 4.92
C SER A 39 -11.80 -9.22 5.57
N THR A 40 -11.69 -7.90 5.74
CA THR A 40 -10.57 -7.27 6.45
C THR A 40 -10.54 -7.62 7.94
N GLY A 41 -11.68 -7.89 8.55
CA GLY A 41 -11.77 -8.38 9.92
C GLY A 41 -11.12 -9.75 10.11
N TYR A 42 -11.33 -10.68 9.17
CA TYR A 42 -10.66 -11.99 9.15
C TYR A 42 -9.14 -11.85 9.06
N VAL A 43 -8.67 -11.05 8.10
CA VAL A 43 -7.23 -10.80 7.93
C VAL A 43 -6.62 -10.16 9.18
N ARG A 44 -7.32 -9.17 9.75
CA ARG A 44 -6.91 -8.50 11.00
C ARG A 44 -6.76 -9.50 12.14
N ARG A 45 -7.74 -10.38 12.32
CA ARG A 45 -7.72 -11.43 13.34
C ARG A 45 -6.56 -12.39 13.14
N ASN A 46 -6.38 -12.89 11.92
CA ASN A 46 -5.37 -13.89 11.61
C ASN A 46 -3.95 -13.30 11.69
N ALA A 47 -3.70 -12.15 11.07
CA ALA A 47 -2.42 -11.46 11.16
C ALA A 47 -2.06 -11.08 12.61
N LYS A 48 -3.05 -10.59 13.39
CA LYS A 48 -2.84 -10.28 14.81
C LYS A 48 -2.51 -11.52 15.64
N ARG A 49 -3.14 -12.66 15.36
CA ARG A 49 -2.83 -13.94 16.00
C ARG A 49 -1.41 -14.39 15.64
N ALA A 50 -1.09 -14.44 14.35
CA ALA A 50 0.24 -14.82 13.88
C ALA A 50 1.35 -13.96 14.50
N MET A 51 1.16 -12.63 14.54
CA MET A 51 2.14 -11.70 15.11
C MET A 51 2.25 -11.79 16.64
N ARG A 52 1.20 -12.24 17.35
CA ARG A 52 1.25 -12.42 18.81
C ARG A 52 1.94 -13.71 19.23
N GLU A 53 1.74 -14.79 18.49
CA GLU A 53 2.33 -16.11 18.80
C GLU A 53 3.87 -16.11 18.70
N GLY A 54 4.46 -15.12 17.98
CA GLY A 54 5.90 -15.02 17.74
C GLY A 54 6.64 -13.89 18.48
N ILE A 55 6.11 -13.30 19.56
CA ILE A 55 6.73 -12.16 20.29
C ILE A 55 6.87 -10.89 19.41
N HIS A 56 6.19 -10.82 18.29
CA HIS A 56 6.41 -9.76 17.31
C HIS A 56 5.68 -8.43 17.62
N HIS A 57 4.77 -8.41 18.58
CA HIS A 57 4.06 -7.18 18.93
C HIS A 57 5.00 -6.08 19.44
N ASN A 58 5.89 -6.40 20.38
CA ASN A 58 6.86 -5.43 20.91
C ASN A 58 7.86 -5.02 19.82
N PHE A 59 8.22 -5.94 18.93
CA PHE A 59 9.04 -5.65 17.78
C PHE A 59 8.36 -4.65 16.84
N VAL A 60 7.10 -4.88 16.44
CA VAL A 60 6.37 -3.93 15.60
C VAL A 60 6.32 -2.56 16.25
N TYR A 61 5.99 -2.51 17.55
CA TYR A 61 5.94 -1.25 18.29
C TYR A 61 7.28 -0.49 18.27
N SER A 62 8.41 -1.19 18.35
CA SER A 62 9.76 -0.58 18.37
C SER A 62 10.20 0.00 17.03
N ILE A 63 9.50 -0.31 15.93
CA ILE A 63 9.85 0.17 14.57
C ILE A 63 8.82 1.15 14.00
N LEU A 64 7.75 1.44 14.75
CA LEU A 64 6.72 2.38 14.28
C LEU A 64 7.32 3.79 14.13
N PRO A 65 6.89 4.52 13.10
CA PRO A 65 7.39 5.86 12.84
C PRO A 65 6.91 6.85 13.91
N ASP A 66 7.75 7.83 14.22
CA ASP A 66 7.32 9.07 14.86
C ASP A 66 6.45 9.91 13.90
N PHE A 67 5.90 11.02 14.38
CA PHE A 67 4.97 11.81 13.60
C PHE A 67 5.61 12.46 12.35
N GLU A 68 6.86 12.92 12.43
CA GLU A 68 7.57 13.49 11.29
C GLU A 68 7.89 12.45 10.21
N THR A 69 8.36 11.29 10.62
CA THR A 69 8.62 10.16 9.72
C THR A 69 7.30 9.64 9.12
N TYR A 70 6.23 9.58 9.91
CA TYR A 70 4.91 9.20 9.40
C TYR A 70 4.41 10.15 8.31
N LYS A 71 4.53 11.47 8.49
CA LYS A 71 4.18 12.44 7.44
C LYS A 71 4.98 12.21 6.15
N ALA A 72 6.28 11.97 6.27
CA ALA A 72 7.12 11.67 5.13
C ALA A 72 6.75 10.34 4.45
N LEU A 73 6.37 9.31 5.21
CA LEU A 73 5.87 8.05 4.68
C LEU A 73 4.54 8.21 3.92
N ARG A 74 3.63 9.04 4.43
CA ARG A 74 2.38 9.38 3.71
C ARG A 74 2.63 10.09 2.39
N GLU A 75 3.56 11.04 2.39
CA GLU A 75 3.98 11.72 1.16
C GLU A 75 4.60 10.74 0.15
N ALA A 76 5.41 9.81 0.63
CA ALA A 76 6.07 8.80 -0.20
C ALA A 76 5.12 7.70 -0.70
N PHE A 77 4.02 7.44 0.01
CA PHE A 77 3.08 6.39 -0.37
C PHE A 77 2.46 6.67 -1.74
N ARG A 78 2.62 5.72 -2.65
CA ARG A 78 2.03 5.71 -4.00
C ARG A 78 1.37 4.36 -4.25
N GLY A 79 0.23 4.36 -4.95
CA GLY A 79 -0.38 3.14 -5.49
C GLY A 79 0.38 2.57 -6.68
N GLY A 80 -0.31 1.81 -7.52
CA GLY A 80 0.23 1.36 -8.80
C GLY A 80 0.50 2.54 -9.74
N ASN A 81 1.48 2.38 -10.62
CA ASN A 81 1.77 3.38 -11.64
C ASN A 81 0.86 3.16 -12.86
N THR A 82 -0.31 3.75 -12.82
CA THR A 82 -1.29 3.68 -13.92
C THR A 82 -1.17 4.91 -14.81
N HIS A 83 -1.02 4.71 -16.12
CA HIS A 83 -1.05 5.76 -17.12
C HIS A 83 -1.41 5.18 -18.48
N ALA A 84 -1.97 5.99 -19.37
CA ALA A 84 -2.13 5.66 -20.77
C ALA A 84 -0.99 6.31 -21.58
N ASN A 85 -0.54 5.63 -22.63
CA ASN A 85 0.37 6.28 -23.55
C ASN A 85 -0.40 7.35 -24.33
N ARG A 86 -0.03 8.62 -24.14
CA ARG A 86 -0.71 9.79 -24.71
C ARG A 86 -0.79 9.78 -26.25
N TYR A 87 0.11 9.10 -26.91
CA TYR A 87 0.14 9.03 -28.37
C TYR A 87 -0.89 8.07 -28.95
N TYR A 88 -1.42 7.16 -28.12
CA TYR A 88 -2.47 6.21 -28.49
C TYR A 88 -3.79 6.44 -27.74
N ALA A 89 -3.84 7.45 -26.87
CA ALA A 89 -5.04 7.75 -26.11
C ALA A 89 -6.16 8.22 -27.07
N GLY A 90 -7.29 7.50 -27.05
CA GLY A 90 -8.41 7.74 -27.97
C GLY A 90 -8.40 6.95 -29.26
N ASP A 91 -7.31 6.27 -29.59
CA ASP A 91 -7.19 5.43 -30.78
C ASP A 91 -7.58 3.98 -30.51
N ILE A 92 -8.03 3.28 -31.55
CA ILE A 92 -8.20 1.82 -31.55
C ILE A 92 -6.87 1.21 -31.97
N VAL A 93 -6.23 0.50 -31.03
CA VAL A 93 -4.94 -0.19 -31.28
C VAL A 93 -5.19 -1.68 -31.45
N GLU A 94 -4.77 -2.24 -32.59
CA GLU A 94 -4.88 -3.66 -32.91
C GLU A 94 -3.62 -4.44 -32.46
N ASN A 95 -3.74 -5.77 -32.35
CA ASN A 95 -2.65 -6.69 -32.00
C ASN A 95 -1.99 -6.38 -30.63
N VAL A 96 -2.80 -6.00 -29.64
CA VAL A 96 -2.33 -5.71 -28.28
C VAL A 96 -2.08 -6.99 -27.52
N HIS A 97 -0.88 -7.10 -26.93
CA HIS A 97 -0.54 -8.17 -26.00
C HIS A 97 -0.73 -7.67 -24.54
N SER A 98 -1.47 -8.43 -23.75
CA SER A 98 -1.65 -8.14 -22.31
C SER A 98 -0.84 -9.13 -21.50
N ALA A 99 -0.09 -8.63 -20.52
CA ALA A 99 0.60 -9.43 -19.53
C ALA A 99 0.16 -8.99 -18.13
N ASP A 100 -0.10 -9.97 -17.25
CA ASP A 100 -0.45 -9.72 -15.84
C ASP A 100 0.49 -10.47 -14.91
N ARG A 101 0.95 -9.76 -13.87
CA ARG A 101 1.78 -10.34 -12.83
C ARG A 101 0.89 -10.94 -11.74
N SER A 102 0.84 -12.26 -11.67
CA SER A 102 0.01 -12.96 -10.69
C SER A 102 0.35 -12.59 -9.26
N SER A 103 -0.63 -12.03 -8.53
CA SER A 103 -0.52 -11.70 -7.11
C SER A 103 0.73 -10.86 -6.76
N SER A 104 0.96 -9.77 -7.49
CA SER A 104 2.17 -8.93 -7.39
C SER A 104 2.51 -8.55 -5.95
N TYR A 105 1.59 -7.95 -5.17
CA TYR A 105 1.86 -7.57 -3.77
C TYR A 105 2.21 -8.75 -2.86
N PRO A 106 1.47 -9.88 -2.87
CA PRO A 106 1.86 -11.08 -2.12
C PRO A 106 3.24 -11.61 -2.51
N ALA A 107 3.58 -11.62 -3.79
CA ALA A 107 4.90 -12.07 -4.26
C ALA A 107 6.02 -11.16 -3.71
N VAL A 108 5.81 -9.85 -3.73
CA VAL A 108 6.72 -8.87 -3.12
C VAL A 108 6.87 -9.11 -1.62
N MET A 109 5.77 -9.30 -0.89
CA MET A 109 5.80 -9.56 0.55
C MET A 109 6.64 -10.80 0.93
N CYS A 110 6.63 -11.83 0.10
CA CYS A 110 7.41 -13.04 0.34
C CYS A 110 8.89 -12.92 -0.09
N ASN A 111 9.19 -12.16 -1.15
CA ASN A 111 10.49 -12.22 -1.80
C ASN A 111 11.37 -10.99 -1.56
N CYS A 112 10.79 -9.83 -1.22
CA CYS A 112 11.55 -8.60 -1.00
C CYS A 112 11.90 -8.38 0.48
N GLU A 113 12.67 -7.36 0.74
CA GLU A 113 13.04 -6.89 2.07
C GLU A 113 12.39 -5.54 2.37
N PHE A 114 12.22 -5.25 3.65
CA PHE A 114 11.43 -4.12 4.14
C PHE A 114 12.17 -3.38 5.24
N PRO A 115 11.86 -2.10 5.51
CA PRO A 115 12.43 -1.37 6.64
C PRO A 115 11.99 -2.03 7.95
N MET A 116 12.94 -2.61 8.67
CA MET A 116 12.71 -3.45 9.86
C MET A 116 13.37 -2.90 11.12
N THR A 117 13.81 -1.65 11.09
CA THR A 117 14.26 -0.91 12.27
C THR A 117 13.59 0.45 12.28
N GLU A 118 13.64 1.13 13.42
CA GLU A 118 13.26 2.53 13.52
C GLU A 118 13.98 3.37 12.43
N PHE A 119 13.28 4.35 11.89
CA PHE A 119 13.87 5.29 10.94
C PHE A 119 14.74 6.31 11.67
N VAL A 120 16.02 6.37 11.28
CA VAL A 120 16.99 7.31 11.84
C VAL A 120 17.20 8.46 10.86
N PRO A 121 17.06 9.72 11.30
CA PRO A 121 17.34 10.88 10.45
C PRO A 121 18.78 10.90 9.94
N ILE A 122 18.97 11.25 8.67
CA ILE A 122 20.28 11.51 8.08
C ILE A 122 20.68 12.93 8.42
N LEU A 123 21.89 13.11 8.97
CA LEU A 123 22.39 14.43 9.32
C LEU A 123 22.57 15.30 8.06
N PRO A 124 22.29 16.62 8.10
CA PRO A 124 22.42 17.49 6.93
C PRO A 124 23.78 17.44 6.24
N LYS A 125 24.89 17.29 7.00
CA LYS A 125 26.26 17.14 6.46
C LYS A 125 26.47 15.87 5.64
N ASP A 126 25.71 14.82 5.93
CA ASP A 126 25.79 13.50 5.29
C ASP A 126 24.77 13.37 4.14
N LEU A 127 23.87 14.35 3.97
CA LEU A 127 22.79 14.32 2.98
C LEU A 127 23.32 14.72 1.59
N ASN A 128 24.13 13.84 0.99
CA ASN A 128 24.74 14.04 -0.31
C ASN A 128 24.73 12.75 -1.14
N LYS A 129 24.99 12.88 -2.45
CA LYS A 129 24.92 11.80 -3.42
C LYS A 129 25.78 10.58 -3.03
N ASP A 130 27.00 10.81 -2.56
CA ASP A 130 27.95 9.75 -2.24
C ASP A 130 27.52 8.96 -0.99
N TYR A 131 27.00 9.63 0.01
CA TYR A 131 26.47 8.98 1.20
C TYR A 131 25.21 8.16 0.87
N ILE A 132 24.26 8.73 0.11
CA ILE A 132 23.05 8.04 -0.31
C ILE A 132 23.40 6.80 -1.15
N ALA A 133 24.30 6.93 -2.13
CA ALA A 133 24.75 5.80 -2.93
C ALA A 133 25.36 4.69 -2.05
N ARG A 134 26.21 5.03 -1.07
CA ARG A 134 26.77 4.04 -0.12
C ARG A 134 25.70 3.39 0.76
N CYS A 135 24.70 4.15 1.18
CA CYS A 135 23.58 3.58 1.95
C CYS A 135 22.84 2.50 1.15
N ILE A 136 22.60 2.73 -0.13
CA ILE A 136 21.91 1.78 -1.03
C ILE A 136 22.84 0.59 -1.35
N THR A 137 24.05 0.84 -1.86
CA THR A 137 24.89 -0.20 -2.48
C THR A 137 25.72 -1.01 -1.49
N ILE A 138 26.19 -0.39 -0.41
CA ILE A 138 27.13 -1.00 0.55
C ILE A 138 26.47 -1.33 1.87
N ARG A 139 25.68 -0.40 2.42
CA ARG A 139 25.08 -0.55 3.76
C ARG A 139 23.74 -1.24 3.74
N HIS A 140 23.17 -1.45 2.57
CA HIS A 140 21.88 -2.09 2.36
C HIS A 140 20.77 -1.50 3.25
N LYS A 141 20.54 -0.18 3.10
CA LYS A 141 19.56 0.58 3.89
C LYS A 141 18.34 0.94 3.07
N ALA A 142 17.17 0.77 3.66
CA ALA A 142 15.94 1.36 3.20
C ALA A 142 15.99 2.87 3.46
N LEU A 143 15.80 3.70 2.44
CA LEU A 143 15.84 5.15 2.54
C LEU A 143 14.46 5.75 2.30
N LEU A 144 14.13 6.74 3.10
CA LEU A 144 13.01 7.65 2.89
C LEU A 144 13.59 9.03 2.67
N LEU A 145 13.36 9.65 1.51
CA LEU A 145 14.06 10.85 1.07
C LEU A 145 13.08 11.91 0.60
N ARG A 146 13.22 13.12 1.09
CA ARG A 146 12.67 14.33 0.46
C ARG A 146 13.70 14.87 -0.50
N ILE A 147 13.34 14.97 -1.77
CA ILE A 147 14.21 15.42 -2.84
C ILE A 147 13.61 16.59 -3.60
N GLY A 148 14.46 17.51 -4.04
CA GLY A 148 14.19 18.48 -5.09
C GLY A 148 14.80 17.98 -6.40
N ILE A 149 14.14 18.21 -7.52
CA ILE A 149 14.68 17.89 -8.84
C ILE A 149 14.63 19.14 -9.70
N LYS A 150 15.79 19.55 -10.24
CA LYS A 150 15.92 20.66 -11.20
C LYS A 150 16.05 20.12 -12.61
N ASP A 151 15.49 20.85 -13.56
CA ASP A 151 15.56 20.56 -14.99
C ASP A 151 15.13 19.11 -15.29
N LEU A 152 14.03 18.70 -14.65
CA LEU A 152 13.43 17.37 -14.82
C LEU A 152 12.90 17.21 -16.23
N LYS A 153 13.27 16.11 -16.88
CA LYS A 153 12.74 15.72 -18.20
C LYS A 153 12.67 14.22 -18.33
N LEU A 154 11.54 13.69 -18.83
CA LEU A 154 11.39 12.28 -19.18
C LEU A 154 12.40 11.92 -20.28
N ARG A 155 13.18 10.83 -20.09
CA ARG A 155 14.25 10.42 -21.02
C ARG A 155 13.71 10.04 -22.40
N ASP A 156 12.64 9.25 -22.39
CA ASP A 156 11.95 8.85 -23.61
C ASP A 156 10.50 9.39 -23.54
N SER A 157 10.21 10.35 -24.40
CA SER A 157 8.89 10.97 -24.44
C SER A 157 7.82 10.10 -25.08
N PHE A 158 8.19 9.03 -25.80
CA PHE A 158 7.28 8.14 -26.51
C PHE A 158 7.03 6.82 -25.77
N TRP A 159 8.10 6.13 -25.34
CA TRP A 159 8.01 4.84 -24.64
C TRP A 159 8.22 4.93 -23.14
N GLY A 160 8.75 6.05 -22.65
CA GLY A 160 9.02 6.26 -21.24
C GLY A 160 7.75 6.25 -20.40
N CYS A 161 7.91 5.77 -19.17
CA CYS A 161 6.84 5.68 -18.19
C CYS A 161 6.87 6.92 -17.29
N PRO A 162 5.96 7.89 -17.42
CA PRO A 162 5.94 9.07 -16.57
C PRO A 162 5.54 8.68 -15.14
N TYR A 163 6.55 8.57 -14.29
CA TYR A 163 6.41 8.04 -12.92
C TYR A 163 5.86 9.06 -11.93
N LEU A 164 6.32 10.32 -12.03
CA LEU A 164 5.93 11.38 -11.10
C LEU A 164 4.54 11.92 -11.42
N SER A 165 3.71 12.13 -10.38
CA SER A 165 2.38 12.73 -10.49
C SER A 165 2.30 14.02 -9.68
N LYS A 166 1.47 14.97 -10.13
CA LYS A 166 1.30 16.28 -9.48
C LYS A 166 0.84 16.18 -8.03
N ASP A 167 -0.05 15.24 -7.72
CA ASP A 167 -0.60 15.01 -6.37
C ASP A 167 0.45 14.55 -5.36
N LYS A 168 1.59 14.01 -5.83
CA LYS A 168 2.72 13.55 -5.02
C LYS A 168 3.94 14.47 -5.09
N CYS A 169 3.79 15.60 -5.75
CA CYS A 169 4.83 16.61 -5.87
C CYS A 169 4.35 17.95 -5.31
N ARG A 170 5.28 18.77 -4.86
CA ARG A 170 5.04 20.13 -4.37
C ARG A 170 6.11 21.07 -4.90
N ASN A 171 5.93 22.38 -4.70
CA ASN A 171 6.83 23.42 -5.20
C ASN A 171 7.14 23.23 -6.69
N ILE A 172 6.09 22.94 -7.46
CA ILE A 172 6.19 22.63 -8.89
C ILE A 172 6.29 23.93 -9.67
N HIS A 173 7.38 24.08 -10.44
CA HIS A 173 7.63 25.22 -11.32
C HIS A 173 7.68 24.78 -12.78
N LYS A 174 6.90 25.46 -13.64
CA LYS A 174 6.87 25.28 -15.09
C LYS A 174 6.82 23.80 -15.52
N ALA A 175 5.85 23.07 -14.98
CA ALA A 175 5.67 21.67 -15.33
C ALA A 175 4.88 21.49 -16.62
N ILE A 176 5.28 20.52 -17.42
CA ILE A 176 4.50 19.93 -18.50
C ILE A 176 4.06 18.54 -18.02
N ASP A 177 2.76 18.28 -18.10
CA ASP A 177 2.16 17.03 -17.62
C ASP A 177 1.20 16.41 -18.64
N THR A 178 0.77 15.19 -18.36
CA THR A 178 -0.30 14.52 -19.10
C THR A 178 -1.65 15.06 -18.64
N GLU A 179 -2.57 15.30 -19.57
CA GLU A 179 -3.89 15.87 -19.29
C GLU A 179 -4.81 14.90 -18.53
N ASP A 180 -4.61 13.58 -18.74
CA ASP A 180 -5.50 12.53 -18.24
C ASP A 180 -5.33 12.24 -16.73
N ASN A 181 -4.09 12.22 -16.21
CA ASN A 181 -3.81 11.82 -14.83
C ASN A 181 -2.72 12.64 -14.14
N GLY A 182 -2.34 13.78 -14.67
CA GLY A 182 -1.39 14.70 -14.09
C GLY A 182 0.03 14.14 -13.94
N ARG A 183 0.44 13.23 -14.82
CA ARG A 183 1.81 12.69 -14.83
C ARG A 183 2.78 13.72 -15.39
N ILE A 184 3.85 14.01 -14.65
CA ILE A 184 4.81 15.05 -14.99
C ILE A 184 5.81 14.52 -16.02
N LEU A 185 5.92 15.23 -17.13
CA LEU A 185 6.86 14.93 -18.21
C LEU A 185 8.13 15.76 -18.09
N GLU A 186 7.98 17.05 -17.80
CA GLU A 186 9.07 18.01 -17.64
C GLU A 186 8.72 18.99 -16.50
N ALA A 187 9.73 19.49 -15.79
CA ALA A 187 9.59 20.59 -14.83
C ALA A 187 10.91 21.31 -14.63
N GLU A 188 10.89 22.64 -14.48
CA GLU A 188 12.07 23.42 -14.10
C GLU A 188 12.52 23.05 -12.68
N TYR A 189 11.56 22.87 -11.75
CA TYR A 189 11.80 22.41 -10.40
C TYR A 189 10.55 21.76 -9.82
N LEU A 190 10.76 20.75 -9.00
CA LEU A 190 9.73 20.18 -8.12
C LEU A 190 10.37 19.53 -6.91
N GLU A 191 9.55 19.28 -5.89
CA GLU A 191 9.91 18.50 -4.71
C GLU A 191 8.98 17.31 -4.56
N THR A 192 9.53 16.20 -4.07
CA THR A 192 8.74 14.99 -3.78
C THR A 192 9.40 14.17 -2.68
N THR A 193 8.63 13.31 -2.02
CA THR A 193 9.13 12.35 -1.04
C THR A 193 9.06 10.95 -1.65
N VAL A 194 10.16 10.19 -1.53
CA VAL A 194 10.37 8.93 -2.22
C VAL A 194 11.06 7.90 -1.34
N THR A 195 10.86 6.62 -1.64
CA THR A 195 11.72 5.54 -1.15
C THR A 195 12.98 5.45 -2.01
N ASP A 196 14.01 4.69 -1.57
CA ASP A 196 15.17 4.37 -2.39
C ASP A 196 14.81 3.64 -3.69
N ILE A 197 13.74 2.83 -3.65
CA ILE A 197 13.21 2.12 -4.81
C ILE A 197 12.60 3.10 -5.82
N ASP A 198 11.74 4.02 -5.34
CA ASP A 198 11.17 5.06 -6.19
C ASP A 198 12.24 5.99 -6.77
N LEU A 199 13.29 6.29 -5.98
CA LEU A 199 14.43 7.09 -6.44
C LEU A 199 15.14 6.41 -7.64
N LYS A 200 15.33 5.09 -7.58
CA LYS A 200 15.90 4.30 -8.68
C LYS A 200 15.06 4.46 -9.94
N ILE A 201 13.74 4.24 -9.84
CA ILE A 201 12.81 4.39 -10.98
C ILE A 201 12.89 5.82 -11.57
N ILE A 202 12.89 6.84 -10.70
CA ILE A 202 13.00 8.24 -11.15
C ILE A 202 14.31 8.47 -11.90
N MET A 203 15.42 7.91 -11.42
CA MET A 203 16.73 8.06 -12.09
C MET A 203 16.80 7.30 -13.42
N GLU A 204 16.05 6.22 -13.57
CA GLU A 204 15.94 5.46 -14.81
C GLU A 204 15.06 6.18 -15.85
N GLU A 205 13.92 6.70 -15.41
CA GLU A 205 12.93 7.30 -16.32
C GLU A 205 13.23 8.77 -16.68
N TYR A 206 13.89 9.51 -15.79
CA TYR A 206 14.10 10.95 -15.98
C TYR A 206 15.58 11.34 -16.01
N THR A 207 15.83 12.49 -16.65
CA THR A 207 17.03 13.29 -16.46
C THR A 207 16.72 14.45 -15.51
N GLY A 208 17.74 15.03 -14.89
CA GLY A 208 17.61 16.17 -13.99
C GLY A 208 18.65 16.14 -12.88
N GLN A 209 18.78 17.24 -12.17
CA GLN A 209 19.67 17.36 -11.02
C GLN A 209 18.89 17.09 -9.73
N ILE A 210 19.21 15.99 -9.05
CA ILE A 210 18.60 15.64 -7.75
C ILE A 210 19.32 16.39 -6.63
N ILE A 211 18.53 17.02 -5.75
CA ILE A 211 18.96 17.71 -4.53
C ILE A 211 18.30 16.98 -3.36
N PHE A 212 19.09 16.50 -2.41
CA PHE A 212 18.57 15.87 -1.21
C PHE A 212 18.24 16.94 -0.16
N LEU A 213 16.98 17.01 0.27
CA LEU A 213 16.49 18.03 1.21
C LEU A 213 16.41 17.50 2.64
N GLN A 214 15.96 16.27 2.80
CA GLN A 214 15.84 15.57 4.07
C GLN A 214 15.85 14.06 3.83
N GLY A 215 16.28 13.28 4.81
CA GLY A 215 16.28 11.84 4.65
C GLY A 215 16.32 11.08 5.96
N TRP A 216 15.85 9.84 5.92
CA TRP A 216 15.88 8.85 6.99
C TRP A 216 16.34 7.52 6.42
N TYR A 217 16.92 6.69 7.26
CA TYR A 217 17.25 5.32 6.89
C TYR A 217 16.76 4.32 7.92
N SER A 218 16.44 3.14 7.46
CA SER A 218 16.15 1.94 8.24
C SER A 218 16.98 0.77 7.70
N SER A 219 17.04 -0.33 8.42
CA SER A 219 17.73 -1.53 7.94
C SER A 219 16.76 -2.47 7.24
N TYR A 220 17.15 -2.97 6.09
CA TYR A 220 16.40 -3.96 5.35
C TYR A 220 16.47 -5.35 6.00
N LYS A 221 15.32 -6.03 6.10
CA LYS A 221 15.18 -7.47 6.41
C LYS A 221 13.86 -7.99 5.82
N LYS A 222 13.71 -9.30 5.76
CA LYS A 222 12.43 -9.95 5.42
C LYS A 222 11.35 -9.59 6.42
N LEU A 223 10.09 -9.60 5.97
CA LEU A 223 8.94 -9.54 6.88
C LEU A 223 8.98 -10.67 7.90
N PRO A 224 8.32 -10.52 9.05
CA PRO A 224 8.23 -11.60 10.04
C PRO A 224 7.68 -12.89 9.42
N GLU A 225 8.36 -14.01 9.69
CA GLU A 225 8.00 -15.33 9.14
C GLU A 225 6.51 -15.69 9.36
N PRO A 226 5.90 -15.46 10.55
CA PRO A 226 4.48 -15.75 10.74
C PRO A 226 3.57 -14.98 9.77
N LEU A 227 3.95 -13.76 9.39
CA LEU A 227 3.20 -12.96 8.43
C LEU A 227 3.35 -13.48 7.00
N ILE A 228 4.57 -13.90 6.62
CA ILE A 228 4.84 -14.55 5.33
C ILE A 228 4.05 -15.85 5.23
N ASN A 229 3.97 -16.64 6.30
CA ASN A 229 3.22 -17.88 6.34
C ASN A 229 1.70 -17.66 6.10
N GLU A 230 1.12 -16.56 6.63
CA GLU A 230 -0.27 -16.20 6.31
C GLU A 230 -0.45 -15.83 4.83
N VAL A 231 0.50 -15.12 4.21
CA VAL A 231 0.47 -14.82 2.77
C VAL A 231 0.49 -16.11 1.96
N VAL A 232 1.42 -17.02 2.25
CA VAL A 232 1.59 -18.30 1.56
C VAL A 232 0.33 -19.16 1.70
N LYS A 233 -0.25 -19.22 2.91
CA LYS A 233 -1.50 -19.93 3.17
C LYS A 233 -2.64 -19.43 2.29
N TYR A 234 -2.90 -18.09 2.29
CA TYR A 234 -3.98 -17.52 1.47
C TYR A 234 -3.72 -17.71 -0.04
N TYR A 235 -2.46 -17.63 -0.47
CA TYR A 235 -2.11 -17.89 -1.86
C TYR A 235 -2.38 -19.36 -2.26
N LYS A 236 -2.02 -20.30 -1.39
CA LYS A 236 -2.27 -21.72 -1.58
C LYS A 236 -3.76 -22.00 -1.65
N ASP A 237 -4.54 -21.53 -0.66
CA ASP A 237 -6.00 -21.67 -0.64
C ASP A 237 -6.64 -21.13 -1.94
N LYS A 238 -6.25 -19.90 -2.35
CA LYS A 238 -6.71 -19.32 -3.62
C LYS A 238 -6.38 -20.21 -4.82
N THR A 239 -5.18 -20.79 -4.87
CA THR A 239 -4.73 -21.57 -6.02
C THR A 239 -5.41 -22.92 -6.10
N GLU A 240 -5.56 -23.61 -4.97
CA GLU A 240 -6.19 -24.91 -4.87
C GLU A 240 -7.70 -24.87 -5.10
N LEU A 241 -8.36 -23.78 -4.72
CA LEU A 241 -9.82 -23.62 -4.87
C LEU A 241 -10.23 -23.07 -6.24
N LYS A 242 -9.28 -22.60 -7.06
CA LYS A 242 -9.57 -21.98 -8.36
C LYS A 242 -10.22 -22.97 -9.32
N GLY A 243 -11.46 -22.70 -9.74
CA GLY A 243 -12.21 -23.53 -10.71
C GLY A 243 -12.77 -24.84 -10.14
N VAL A 244 -12.71 -25.04 -8.82
CA VAL A 244 -13.30 -26.20 -8.16
C VAL A 244 -14.79 -25.92 -7.94
N LYS A 245 -15.63 -26.75 -8.57
CA LYS A 245 -17.09 -26.62 -8.49
C LYS A 245 -17.59 -26.74 -7.04
N GLY A 246 -18.44 -25.79 -6.62
CA GLY A 246 -18.99 -25.71 -5.26
C GLY A 246 -18.03 -25.11 -4.22
N GLN A 247 -16.87 -24.59 -4.65
CA GLN A 247 -15.91 -23.93 -3.78
C GLN A 247 -15.72 -22.44 -4.11
N GLU A 248 -16.61 -21.87 -4.90
CA GLU A 248 -16.52 -20.49 -5.42
C GLU A 248 -16.45 -19.47 -4.27
N ILE A 249 -17.30 -19.61 -3.25
CA ILE A 249 -17.32 -18.74 -2.06
C ILE A 249 -15.96 -18.77 -1.32
N PHE A 250 -15.39 -19.95 -1.17
CA PHE A 250 -14.10 -20.11 -0.48
C PHE A 250 -12.93 -19.58 -1.30
N TYR A 251 -12.99 -19.73 -2.63
CA TYR A 251 -12.03 -19.13 -3.55
C TYR A 251 -12.06 -17.60 -3.45
N ASP A 252 -13.24 -16.99 -3.52
CA ASP A 252 -13.40 -15.53 -3.43
C ASP A 252 -12.95 -15.02 -2.06
N LYS A 253 -13.27 -15.74 -1.00
CA LYS A 253 -12.77 -15.45 0.34
C LYS A 253 -11.23 -15.48 0.39
N ALA A 254 -10.58 -16.54 -0.10
CA ALA A 254 -9.13 -16.66 -0.10
C ALA A 254 -8.48 -15.53 -0.90
N LYS A 255 -9.03 -15.18 -2.06
CA LYS A 255 -8.58 -14.04 -2.89
C LYS A 255 -8.75 -12.71 -2.15
N ALA A 256 -9.89 -12.50 -1.49
CA ALA A 256 -10.14 -11.29 -0.70
C ALA A 256 -9.19 -11.18 0.50
N LEU A 257 -8.93 -12.27 1.22
CA LEU A 257 -7.97 -12.31 2.34
C LEU A 257 -6.56 -11.97 1.88
N LEU A 258 -6.10 -12.55 0.78
CA LEU A 258 -4.78 -12.30 0.21
C LEU A 258 -4.58 -10.82 -0.15
N ASN A 259 -5.57 -10.21 -0.79
CA ASN A 259 -5.52 -8.80 -1.18
C ASN A 259 -5.65 -7.87 0.03
N SER A 260 -6.47 -8.24 1.01
CA SER A 260 -6.71 -7.42 2.20
C SER A 260 -5.51 -7.35 3.14
N LEU A 261 -4.64 -8.36 3.16
CA LEU A 261 -3.46 -8.36 4.03
C LEU A 261 -2.51 -7.20 3.68
N TYR A 262 -2.20 -7.03 2.40
CA TYR A 262 -1.48 -5.87 1.91
C TYR A 262 -2.25 -4.57 2.21
N GLY A 263 -3.54 -4.51 1.86
CA GLY A 263 -4.37 -3.33 2.06
C GLY A 263 -4.36 -2.83 3.51
N MET A 264 -4.29 -3.75 4.49
CA MET A 264 -4.16 -3.36 5.90
C MET A 264 -2.83 -2.72 6.26
N MET A 265 -1.72 -3.14 5.64
CA MET A 265 -0.41 -2.49 5.83
C MET A 265 -0.37 -1.08 5.24
N ALA A 266 -1.07 -0.88 4.11
CA ALA A 266 -1.15 0.39 3.42
C ALA A 266 -2.23 1.34 3.98
N GLN A 267 -3.03 0.87 4.94
CA GLN A 267 -4.10 1.66 5.53
C GLN A 267 -3.52 2.78 6.40
N ASP A 268 -3.98 4.01 6.16
CA ASP A 268 -3.60 5.16 6.98
C ASP A 268 -3.94 4.90 8.45
N PRO A 269 -2.96 4.94 9.36
CA PRO A 269 -3.21 4.78 10.79
C PRO A 269 -3.93 5.98 11.43
N VAL A 270 -3.85 7.16 10.82
CA VAL A 270 -4.57 8.36 11.27
C VAL A 270 -5.91 8.43 10.56
N LYS A 271 -6.98 8.43 11.34
CA LYS A 271 -8.35 8.52 10.84
C LYS A 271 -9.15 9.40 11.77
N HIS A 272 -9.69 10.48 11.23
CA HIS A 272 -10.68 11.30 11.90
C HIS A 272 -12.03 10.60 11.88
N SER A 273 -12.75 10.66 12.98
CA SER A 273 -14.11 10.14 13.10
C SER A 273 -15.09 11.24 12.83
N LEU A 274 -16.23 10.89 12.22
CA LEU A 274 -17.37 11.79 12.17
C LEU A 274 -18.13 11.69 13.50
N ILE A 275 -18.41 12.83 14.13
CA ILE A 275 -19.14 12.94 15.37
C ILE A 275 -20.53 13.52 15.08
N PHE A 276 -21.58 12.79 15.47
CA PHE A 276 -22.95 13.28 15.37
C PHE A 276 -23.27 14.19 16.55
N ARG A 277 -23.65 15.44 16.27
CA ARG A 277 -24.05 16.41 17.31
C ARG A 277 -25.56 16.45 17.50
N GLN A 278 -26.01 16.94 18.65
CA GLN A 278 -27.40 16.89 19.12
C GLN A 278 -28.47 17.49 18.19
N PHE A 279 -28.09 18.26 17.19
CA PHE A 279 -29.00 18.93 16.26
C PHE A 279 -29.01 18.37 14.83
N GLY A 280 -28.46 17.18 14.63
CA GLY A 280 -28.47 16.51 13.31
C GLY A 280 -27.29 16.86 12.42
N ASP A 281 -26.30 17.59 12.90
CA ASP A 281 -25.09 17.92 12.16
C ASP A 281 -23.96 16.91 12.42
N TRP A 282 -23.17 16.63 11.39
CA TRP A 282 -21.99 15.83 11.46
C TRP A 282 -20.76 16.75 11.42
N ASP A 283 -19.88 16.60 12.41
CA ASP A 283 -18.58 17.26 12.47
C ASP A 283 -17.45 16.24 12.40
N GLU A 284 -16.30 16.66 11.90
CA GLU A 284 -15.09 15.87 12.05
C GLU A 284 -14.52 16.02 13.46
N ASP A 285 -13.95 14.92 13.97
CA ASP A 285 -13.18 14.92 15.21
C ASP A 285 -11.93 15.80 15.02
N ASP A 286 -11.75 16.82 15.83
CA ASP A 286 -10.64 17.77 15.79
C ASP A 286 -9.39 17.29 16.56
N THR A 287 -9.36 16.02 16.95
CA THR A 287 -8.18 15.43 17.61
C THR A 287 -6.94 15.57 16.70
N PRO A 288 -5.83 16.12 17.21
CA PRO A 288 -4.61 16.28 16.40
C PRO A 288 -4.09 14.96 15.82
N ASP A 289 -3.61 15.00 14.59
CA ASP A 289 -3.06 13.82 13.87
C ASP A 289 -2.00 13.07 14.69
N GLU A 290 -1.14 13.78 15.40
CA GLU A 290 -0.09 13.18 16.24
C GLU A 290 -0.69 12.36 17.39
N GLU A 291 -1.77 12.85 18.02
CA GLU A 291 -2.48 12.11 19.07
C GLU A 291 -3.19 10.88 18.50
N LEU A 292 -3.84 11.01 17.33
CA LEU A 292 -4.48 9.91 16.62
C LEU A 292 -3.45 8.84 16.23
N LEU A 293 -2.29 9.25 15.72
CA LEU A 293 -1.17 8.34 15.43
C LEU A 293 -0.72 7.61 16.69
N GLY A 294 -0.54 8.32 17.80
CA GLY A 294 -0.16 7.74 19.09
C GLY A 294 -1.18 6.71 19.60
N LYS A 295 -2.49 6.99 19.47
CA LYS A 295 -3.57 6.05 19.79
C LYS A 295 -3.54 4.81 18.89
N SER A 296 -3.30 4.99 17.59
CA SER A 296 -3.22 3.92 16.61
C SER A 296 -2.00 3.03 16.85
N ASN A 297 -0.84 3.62 17.10
CA ASN A 297 0.42 2.91 17.34
C ASN A 297 0.34 1.97 18.55
N LYS A 298 -0.36 2.35 19.62
CA LYS A 298 -0.58 1.46 20.79
C LYS A 298 -1.31 0.16 20.46
N ARG A 299 -2.02 0.10 19.35
CA ARG A 299 -2.82 -1.06 18.90
C ARG A 299 -2.25 -1.71 17.65
N ALA A 300 -1.15 -1.16 17.10
CA ALA A 300 -0.56 -1.63 15.87
C ALA A 300 -0.01 -3.07 16.02
N PHE A 301 -0.20 -3.86 14.99
CA PHE A 301 0.36 -5.21 14.84
C PHE A 301 1.01 -5.40 13.46
N LEU A 302 0.90 -4.39 12.60
CA LEU A 302 1.57 -4.24 11.31
C LEU A 302 2.15 -2.82 11.26
N ALA A 303 3.29 -2.67 10.62
CA ALA A 303 3.94 -1.38 10.46
C ALA A 303 3.52 -0.72 9.14
N TYR A 304 3.09 0.53 9.18
CA TYR A 304 2.64 1.29 8.01
C TYR A 304 3.72 1.40 6.91
N GLN A 305 4.98 1.55 7.29
CA GLN A 305 6.10 1.60 6.35
C GLN A 305 6.20 0.35 5.47
N TRP A 306 5.78 -0.81 5.94
CA TRP A 306 5.79 -2.01 5.09
C TRP A 306 4.87 -1.88 3.89
N GLY A 307 3.68 -1.28 4.07
CA GLY A 307 2.75 -1.01 2.97
C GLY A 307 3.34 -0.06 1.91
N VAL A 308 4.11 0.95 2.35
CA VAL A 308 4.81 1.88 1.45
C VAL A 308 5.82 1.12 0.58
N TRP A 309 6.64 0.23 1.19
CA TRP A 309 7.63 -0.56 0.46
C TRP A 309 7.03 -1.68 -0.40
N VAL A 310 5.91 -2.29 0.02
CA VAL A 310 5.20 -3.27 -0.83
C VAL A 310 4.80 -2.65 -2.16
N THR A 311 4.24 -1.43 -2.14
CA THR A 311 3.87 -0.74 -3.39
C THR A 311 5.09 -0.29 -4.18
N ALA A 312 6.15 0.17 -3.53
CA ALA A 312 7.38 0.58 -4.19
C ALA A 312 8.04 -0.59 -4.94
N HIS A 313 8.27 -1.72 -4.27
CA HIS A 313 8.78 -2.94 -4.90
C HIS A 313 7.89 -3.48 -6.01
N SER A 314 6.57 -3.35 -5.88
CA SER A 314 5.66 -3.81 -6.92
C SER A 314 5.69 -2.92 -8.18
N ARG A 315 6.09 -1.66 -8.05
CA ARG A 315 6.30 -0.76 -9.19
C ARG A 315 7.65 -0.98 -9.89
N ASP A 316 8.69 -1.40 -9.15
CA ASP A 316 10.03 -1.71 -9.68
C ASP A 316 10.08 -3.09 -10.36
N ALA A 317 9.11 -3.93 -10.13
CA ALA A 317 9.06 -5.30 -10.61
C ALA A 317 8.40 -5.41 -11.98
#